data_8ff52d09a689f27b7300423fcaa68b79
#
_entry.id   8ff52d09a689f27b7300423fcaa68b79
#
_cell.length_a   1.000
_cell.length_b   1.000
_cell.length_c   1.000
_cell.angle_alpha   90.00
_cell.angle_beta   90.00
_cell.angle_gamma   90.00
#
_symmetry.space_group_name_H-M   'P 1'
#
loop_
_entity.id
_entity.type
_entity.pdbx_description
1 polymer ?
#
loop_
_entity_poly.entity_id
_entity_poly.type
_entity_poly.pdbx_seq_one_letter_code
_entity_poly.pdbx_strand_id
1 'polypeptide(L)'
;MENIKKIDLFNFDLEIGKQKKYISLSYQVFGQPIGHAPIVVVNHSLTGNSTVSGKNGWWNGIVGDNKSIDTNYFTVIVFNIPGNGYDNQVGNLIDNYRDFSVRDIARIFWEGLFYLKIETVFTVIGGSLGGAIAWEMAALQPERIENLIPIAT
;
A
#
# COMPACT_ATOMS: atom_id res chain seq x y z
N MET A 1 6.77 -15.22 -8.52
CA MET A 1 6.06 -13.98 -8.12
C MET A 1 6.82 -12.83 -8.73
N GLU A 2 6.25 -12.26 -9.79
CA GLU A 2 6.92 -11.22 -10.56
C GLU A 2 6.95 -9.91 -9.78
N ASN A 3 8.18 -9.39 -9.55
CA ASN A 3 8.46 -8.02 -9.10
C ASN A 3 7.98 -7.58 -7.70
N ILE A 4 7.90 -8.47 -6.71
CA ILE A 4 7.72 -8.03 -5.31
C ILE A 4 9.02 -7.41 -4.82
N LYS A 5 8.94 -6.13 -4.42
CA LYS A 5 10.02 -5.36 -3.80
C LYS A 5 9.79 -5.26 -2.29
N LYS A 6 10.80 -4.87 -1.54
CA LYS A 6 10.74 -4.76 -0.08
C LYS A 6 11.41 -3.49 0.41
N ILE A 7 10.88 -2.97 1.50
CA ILE A 7 11.45 -1.90 2.29
C ILE A 7 11.54 -2.41 3.72
N ASP A 8 12.70 -2.28 4.34
CA ASP A 8 12.91 -2.68 5.71
C ASP A 8 12.73 -1.47 6.62
N LEU A 9 11.74 -1.54 7.51
CA LEU A 9 11.46 -0.54 8.53
C LEU A 9 11.92 -1.05 9.89
N PHE A 10 12.54 -0.18 10.66
CA PHE A 10 13.11 -0.53 11.97
C PHE A 10 12.54 0.36 13.08
N ASN A 11 12.38 -0.24 14.26
CA ASN A 11 11.97 0.47 15.49
C ASN A 11 10.67 1.26 15.33
N PHE A 12 9.65 0.63 14.75
CA PHE A 12 8.36 1.25 14.50
C PHE A 12 7.47 1.22 15.75
N ASP A 13 7.05 2.39 16.23
CA ASP A 13 6.19 2.53 17.41
C ASP A 13 4.72 2.41 17.02
N LEU A 14 4.00 1.45 17.62
CA LEU A 14 2.58 1.22 17.43
C LEU A 14 1.73 2.10 18.37
N GLU A 15 0.50 2.41 17.99
CA GLU A 15 -0.44 3.18 18.81
C GLU A 15 -0.68 2.59 20.19
N ILE A 16 -0.60 1.26 20.33
CA ILE A 16 -0.78 0.57 21.62
C ILE A 16 0.43 0.69 22.56
N GLY A 17 1.45 1.47 22.19
CA GLY A 17 2.66 1.69 22.99
C GLY A 17 3.69 0.56 22.92
N LYS A 18 3.55 -0.39 22.00
CA LYS A 18 4.56 -1.40 21.69
C LYS A 18 5.43 -0.95 20.54
N GLN A 19 6.68 -1.44 20.49
CA GLN A 19 7.58 -1.21 19.37
C GLN A 19 7.83 -2.48 18.58
N LYS A 20 7.75 -2.40 17.26
CA LYS A 20 8.21 -3.44 16.35
C LYS A 20 9.64 -3.14 15.92
N LYS A 21 10.57 -4.02 16.28
CA LYS A 21 11.99 -3.86 15.93
C LYS A 21 12.23 -3.89 14.43
N TYR A 22 11.42 -4.68 13.72
CA TYR A 22 11.56 -4.89 12.28
C TYR A 22 10.20 -5.16 11.63
N ILE A 23 9.96 -4.51 10.49
CA ILE A 23 8.80 -4.74 9.61
C ILE A 23 9.34 -4.80 8.18
N SER A 24 9.11 -5.91 7.48
CA SER A 24 9.36 -6.01 6.06
C SER A 24 8.11 -5.58 5.30
N LEU A 25 8.15 -4.39 4.70
CA LEU A 25 7.07 -3.86 3.89
C LEU A 25 7.28 -4.26 2.44
N SER A 26 6.54 -5.25 1.97
CA SER A 26 6.59 -5.66 0.57
C SER A 26 5.61 -4.85 -0.28
N TYR A 27 5.96 -4.61 -1.56
CA TYR A 27 5.15 -3.83 -2.48
C TYR A 27 5.41 -4.19 -3.94
N GLN A 28 4.48 -3.78 -4.80
CA GLN A 28 4.63 -3.85 -6.25
C GLN A 28 4.35 -2.49 -6.89
N VAL A 29 4.93 -2.28 -8.06
CA VAL A 29 4.74 -1.07 -8.87
C VAL A 29 4.27 -1.50 -10.25
N PHE A 30 3.23 -0.85 -10.75
CA PHE A 30 2.69 -1.08 -12.09
C PHE A 30 2.65 0.23 -12.86
N GLY A 31 2.75 0.13 -14.18
CA GLY A 31 2.68 1.29 -15.06
C GLY A 31 3.98 2.05 -15.15
N GLN A 32 3.92 3.37 -15.08
CA GLN A 32 5.07 4.24 -15.29
C GLN A 32 6.09 4.14 -14.15
N PRO A 33 7.39 4.35 -14.44
CA PRO A 33 8.40 4.41 -13.39
C PRO A 33 8.11 5.49 -12.34
N ILE A 34 8.51 5.25 -11.09
CA ILE A 34 8.41 6.25 -10.01
C ILE A 34 9.15 7.52 -10.41
N GLY A 35 8.50 8.67 -10.21
CA GLY A 35 9.03 9.99 -10.58
C GLY A 35 8.73 10.43 -12.02
N HIS A 36 8.06 9.60 -12.82
CA HIS A 36 7.74 9.91 -14.23
C HIS A 36 6.25 10.17 -14.48
N ALA A 37 5.38 9.85 -13.51
CA ALA A 37 3.94 10.00 -13.65
C ALA A 37 3.27 10.23 -12.28
N PRO A 38 2.02 10.73 -12.25
CA PRO A 38 1.27 10.85 -11.01
C PRO A 38 1.11 9.50 -10.31
N ILE A 39 1.18 9.53 -8.97
CA ILE A 39 1.15 8.33 -8.14
C ILE A 39 -0.28 7.98 -7.77
N VAL A 40 -0.66 6.74 -8.02
CA VAL A 40 -1.90 6.13 -7.49
C VAL A 40 -1.51 5.04 -6.50
N VAL A 41 -1.97 5.16 -5.26
CA VAL A 41 -1.80 4.12 -4.24
C VAL A 41 -3.09 3.30 -4.17
N VAL A 42 -2.98 2.00 -4.39
CA VAL A 42 -4.09 1.07 -4.27
C VAL A 42 -3.93 0.25 -2.99
N ASN A 43 -4.88 0.36 -2.08
CA ASN A 43 -4.91 -0.41 -0.84
C ASN A 43 -5.82 -1.62 -0.98
N HIS A 44 -5.28 -2.81 -0.80
CA HIS A 44 -6.05 -4.06 -0.89
C HIS A 44 -6.89 -4.32 0.38
N SER A 45 -7.91 -5.17 0.25
CA SER A 45 -8.74 -5.65 1.36
C SER A 45 -7.96 -6.63 2.26
N LEU A 46 -8.56 -7.04 3.39
CA LEU A 46 -7.92 -7.95 4.37
C LEU A 46 -7.32 -9.21 3.73
N THR A 47 -8.03 -9.82 2.79
CA THR A 47 -7.61 -11.06 2.12
C THR A 47 -6.90 -10.81 0.79
N GLY A 48 -6.61 -9.55 0.47
CA GLY A 48 -5.96 -9.17 -0.77
C GLY A 48 -4.43 -9.19 -0.69
N ASN A 49 -3.83 -8.68 -1.73
CA ASN A 49 -2.39 -8.59 -1.88
C ASN A 49 -2.01 -7.48 -2.88
N SER A 50 -0.72 -7.26 -3.08
CA SER A 50 -0.22 -6.21 -3.97
C SER A 50 -0.39 -6.46 -5.46
N THR A 51 -0.77 -7.67 -5.92
CA THR A 51 -0.93 -7.96 -7.35
C THR A 51 -2.29 -7.50 -7.85
N VAL A 52 -2.44 -6.21 -8.12
CA VAL A 52 -3.72 -5.60 -8.58
C VAL A 52 -3.91 -5.67 -10.08
N SER A 53 -2.82 -5.78 -10.86
CA SER A 53 -2.84 -5.77 -12.32
C SER A 53 -1.96 -6.88 -12.89
N GLY A 54 -2.04 -7.11 -14.21
CA GLY A 54 -1.32 -8.17 -14.90
C GLY A 54 -2.08 -9.50 -14.91
N LYS A 55 -1.42 -10.59 -15.32
CA LYS A 55 -2.07 -11.90 -15.56
C LYS A 55 -2.90 -12.40 -14.37
N ASN A 56 -2.44 -12.16 -13.15
CA ASN A 56 -3.06 -12.61 -11.91
C ASN A 56 -3.62 -11.45 -11.07
N GLY A 57 -3.77 -10.26 -11.68
CA GLY A 57 -4.28 -9.08 -10.99
C GLY A 57 -5.72 -9.22 -10.56
N TRP A 58 -5.99 -9.04 -9.26
CA TRP A 58 -7.36 -9.16 -8.75
C TRP A 58 -8.25 -7.96 -9.14
N TRP A 59 -7.68 -6.86 -9.61
CA TRP A 59 -8.43 -5.66 -10.01
C TRP A 59 -8.21 -5.25 -11.48
N ASN A 60 -7.95 -6.21 -12.34
CA ASN A 60 -7.73 -5.98 -13.78
C ASN A 60 -8.88 -5.25 -14.50
N GLY A 61 -10.07 -5.24 -13.94
CA GLY A 61 -11.19 -4.45 -14.47
C GLY A 61 -11.02 -2.94 -14.29
N ILE A 62 -10.19 -2.52 -13.32
CA ILE A 62 -10.01 -1.11 -12.91
C ILE A 62 -8.57 -0.64 -13.17
N VAL A 63 -7.56 -1.49 -12.92
CA VAL A 63 -6.13 -1.15 -13.02
C VAL A 63 -5.50 -1.89 -14.18
N GLY A 64 -4.93 -1.17 -15.13
CA GLY A 64 -4.26 -1.78 -16.29
C GLY A 64 -4.22 -0.84 -17.49
N ASP A 65 -3.74 -1.37 -18.60
CA ASP A 65 -3.70 -0.66 -19.87
C ASP A 65 -5.12 -0.30 -20.35
N ASN A 66 -5.36 0.97 -20.65
CA ASN A 66 -6.66 1.51 -21.04
C ASN A 66 -7.79 1.22 -20.05
N LYS A 67 -7.51 1.15 -18.74
CA LYS A 67 -8.49 1.02 -17.67
C LYS A 67 -8.73 2.34 -16.96
N SER A 68 -9.66 2.37 -16.00
CA SER A 68 -9.97 3.58 -15.22
C SER A 68 -8.73 4.12 -14.49
N ILE A 69 -7.88 3.23 -13.97
CA ILE A 69 -6.54 3.55 -13.50
C ILE A 69 -5.58 3.03 -14.57
N ASP A 70 -5.29 3.91 -15.53
CA ASP A 70 -4.52 3.54 -16.72
C ASP A 70 -3.03 3.54 -16.44
N THR A 71 -2.43 2.37 -16.54
CA THR A 71 -0.99 2.17 -16.33
C THR A 71 -0.10 2.83 -17.39
N ASN A 72 -0.66 3.34 -18.49
CA ASN A 72 0.07 4.18 -19.45
C ASN A 72 0.28 5.60 -18.93
N TYR A 73 -0.55 6.08 -18.00
CA TYR A 73 -0.52 7.45 -17.48
C TYR A 73 -0.12 7.54 -16.02
N PHE A 74 -0.29 6.47 -15.24
CA PHE A 74 -0.05 6.48 -13.80
C PHE A 74 1.09 5.54 -13.40
N THR A 75 1.76 5.90 -12.31
CA THR A 75 2.55 4.98 -11.50
C THR A 75 1.64 4.43 -10.39
N VAL A 76 1.33 3.15 -10.42
CA VAL A 76 0.47 2.50 -9.44
C VAL A 76 1.33 1.78 -8.42
N ILE A 77 1.19 2.13 -7.14
CA ILE A 77 1.92 1.52 -6.03
C ILE A 77 0.94 0.77 -5.14
N VAL A 78 1.30 -0.45 -4.81
CA VAL A 78 0.48 -1.31 -3.95
C VAL A 78 1.37 -1.94 -2.89
N PHE A 79 1.18 -1.53 -1.65
CA PHE A 79 1.83 -2.18 -0.51
C PHE A 79 1.04 -3.40 -0.07
N ASN A 80 1.72 -4.42 0.42
CA ASN A 80 1.08 -5.49 1.17
C ASN A 80 0.90 -5.05 2.63
N ILE A 81 -0.26 -5.34 3.20
CA ILE A 81 -0.46 -5.19 4.65
C ILE A 81 0.61 -6.02 5.36
N PRO A 82 1.38 -5.44 6.30
CA PRO A 82 2.47 -6.13 6.95
C PRO A 82 2.04 -7.48 7.53
N GLY A 83 2.82 -8.51 7.24
CA GLY A 83 2.57 -9.86 7.73
C GLY A 83 1.48 -10.65 7.00
N ASN A 84 0.97 -10.17 5.84
CA ASN A 84 -0.02 -10.93 5.05
C ASN A 84 0.54 -12.20 4.40
N GLY A 85 1.86 -12.41 4.47
CA GLY A 85 2.52 -13.61 3.95
C GLY A 85 2.62 -13.70 2.43
N TYR A 86 2.24 -12.66 1.71
CA TYR A 86 2.20 -12.69 0.24
C TYR A 86 3.60 -12.77 -0.41
N ASP A 87 4.64 -12.38 0.29
CA ASP A 87 6.03 -12.51 -0.18
C ASP A 87 6.61 -13.93 0.00
N ASN A 88 5.84 -14.87 0.56
CA ASN A 88 6.24 -16.25 0.90
C ASN A 88 7.47 -16.36 1.80
N GLN A 89 7.76 -15.35 2.60
CA GLN A 89 8.86 -15.35 3.55
C GLN A 89 8.32 -15.51 4.97
N VAL A 90 8.49 -16.69 5.55
CA VAL A 90 8.02 -16.97 6.92
C VAL A 90 8.59 -15.99 7.94
N GLY A 91 9.85 -15.55 7.77
CA GLY A 91 10.49 -14.56 8.64
C GLY A 91 9.89 -13.16 8.59
N ASN A 92 9.02 -12.87 7.60
CA ASN A 92 8.33 -11.58 7.47
C ASN A 92 6.89 -11.63 8.01
N LEU A 93 6.43 -12.80 8.47
CA LEU A 93 5.15 -12.90 9.17
C LEU A 93 5.24 -12.15 10.50
N ILE A 94 4.13 -11.53 10.87
CA ILE A 94 4.05 -10.76 12.11
C ILE A 94 3.34 -11.56 13.18
N ASP A 95 4.04 -11.84 14.25
CA ASP A 95 3.41 -12.31 15.48
C ASP A 95 2.51 -11.21 16.04
N ASN A 96 1.37 -11.58 16.58
CA ASN A 96 0.42 -10.63 17.16
C ASN A 96 0.00 -9.51 16.20
N TYR A 97 -0.45 -9.86 14.99
CA TYR A 97 -0.99 -8.90 14.01
C TYR A 97 -2.12 -8.01 14.59
N ARG A 98 -2.79 -8.46 15.67
CA ARG A 98 -3.82 -7.70 16.40
C ARG A 98 -3.28 -6.47 17.13
N ASP A 99 -1.96 -6.36 17.28
CA ASP A 99 -1.32 -5.16 17.84
C ASP A 99 -1.39 -3.96 16.89
N PHE A 100 -1.60 -4.21 15.59
CA PHE A 100 -1.65 -3.15 14.57
C PHE A 100 -3.05 -2.57 14.44
N SER A 101 -3.15 -1.26 14.58
CA SER A 101 -4.34 -0.52 14.18
C SER A 101 -4.32 -0.22 12.67
N VAL A 102 -5.45 0.21 12.12
CA VAL A 102 -5.52 0.68 10.72
C VAL A 102 -4.61 1.91 10.53
N ARG A 103 -4.52 2.76 11.53
CA ARG A 103 -3.63 3.93 11.53
C ARG A 103 -2.16 3.53 11.52
N ASP A 104 -1.77 2.50 12.24
CA ASP A 104 -0.40 1.98 12.17
C ASP A 104 -0.06 1.49 10.77
N ILE A 105 -0.98 0.80 10.10
CA ILE A 105 -0.80 0.35 8.71
C ILE A 105 -0.65 1.56 7.77
N ALA A 106 -1.50 2.57 7.92
CA ALA A 106 -1.41 3.80 7.13
C ALA A 106 -0.08 4.55 7.35
N ARG A 107 0.41 4.61 8.59
CA ARG A 107 1.74 5.17 8.93
C ARG A 107 2.87 4.39 8.25
N ILE A 108 2.79 3.05 8.27
CA ILE A 108 3.75 2.18 7.61
C ILE A 108 3.76 2.43 6.09
N PHE A 109 2.60 2.61 5.47
CA PHE A 109 2.51 2.92 4.04
C PHE A 109 3.09 4.29 3.71
N TRP A 110 2.89 5.30 4.57
CA TRP A 110 3.54 6.60 4.42
C TRP A 110 5.06 6.50 4.56
N GLU A 111 5.58 5.74 5.53
CA GLU A 111 7.04 5.48 5.64
C GLU A 111 7.57 4.83 4.36
N GLY A 112 6.81 3.87 3.79
CA GLY A 112 7.14 3.26 2.51
C GLY A 112 7.19 4.27 1.36
N LEU A 113 6.21 5.17 1.26
CA LEU A 113 6.18 6.23 0.25
C LEU A 113 7.37 7.18 0.41
N PHE A 114 7.66 7.63 1.64
CA PHE A 114 8.80 8.51 1.91
C PHE A 114 10.15 7.84 1.61
N TYR A 115 10.29 6.56 1.91
CA TYR A 115 11.48 5.79 1.52
C TYR A 115 11.68 5.79 0.00
N LEU A 116 10.59 5.71 -0.76
CA LEU A 116 10.58 5.81 -2.23
C LEU A 116 10.69 7.25 -2.74
N LYS A 117 10.87 8.25 -1.85
CA LYS A 117 10.94 9.69 -2.15
C LYS A 117 9.65 10.21 -2.81
N ILE A 118 8.52 9.65 -2.44
CA ILE A 118 7.19 10.09 -2.87
C ILE A 118 6.59 10.93 -1.76
N GLU A 119 6.44 12.21 -2.01
CA GLU A 119 5.92 13.17 -1.03
C GLU A 119 4.43 13.45 -1.20
N THR A 120 3.91 13.29 -2.41
CA THR A 120 2.50 13.55 -2.74
C THR A 120 1.94 12.40 -3.57
N VAL A 121 0.65 12.15 -3.40
CA VAL A 121 -0.09 11.08 -4.07
C VAL A 121 -1.29 11.69 -4.79
N PHE A 122 -1.43 11.42 -6.09
CA PHE A 122 -2.55 11.89 -6.88
C PHE A 122 -3.86 11.24 -6.43
N THR A 123 -3.86 9.93 -6.18
CA THR A 123 -5.06 9.23 -5.70
C THR A 123 -4.68 8.11 -4.74
N VAL A 124 -5.39 8.04 -3.62
CA VAL A 124 -5.44 6.84 -2.76
C VAL A 124 -6.80 6.20 -2.91
N ILE A 125 -6.83 4.93 -3.30
CA ILE A 125 -8.05 4.16 -3.50
C ILE A 125 -7.95 2.81 -2.78
N GLY A 126 -9.04 2.38 -2.16
CA GLY A 126 -9.08 1.06 -1.53
C GLY A 126 -10.50 0.61 -1.18
N GLY A 127 -10.69 -0.70 -1.12
CA GLY A 127 -11.97 -1.31 -0.75
C GLY A 127 -11.92 -1.98 0.61
N SER A 128 -13.03 -1.94 1.36
CA SER A 128 -13.15 -2.55 2.69
C SER A 128 -12.02 -2.07 3.62
N LEU A 129 -11.22 -2.96 4.20
CA LEU A 129 -10.05 -2.58 5.00
C LEU A 129 -9.10 -1.63 4.25
N GLY A 130 -8.90 -1.83 2.94
CA GLY A 130 -8.11 -0.92 2.11
C GLY A 130 -8.68 0.49 2.03
N GLY A 131 -10.01 0.62 2.07
CA GLY A 131 -10.68 1.93 2.17
C GLY A 131 -10.47 2.58 3.54
N ALA A 132 -10.52 1.81 4.63
CA ALA A 132 -10.21 2.31 5.97
C ALA A 132 -8.74 2.79 6.07
N ILE A 133 -7.81 2.05 5.47
CA ILE A 133 -6.40 2.50 5.37
C ILE A 133 -6.31 3.80 4.56
N ALA A 134 -7.05 3.93 3.45
CA ALA A 134 -7.06 5.14 2.64
C ALA A 134 -7.56 6.36 3.43
N TRP A 135 -8.60 6.20 4.26
CA TRP A 135 -9.08 7.23 5.17
C TRP A 135 -8.01 7.66 6.18
N GLU A 136 -7.35 6.70 6.82
CA GLU A 136 -6.28 7.01 7.78
C GLU A 136 -5.06 7.66 7.11
N MET A 137 -4.71 7.24 5.90
CA MET A 137 -3.65 7.90 5.13
C MET A 137 -3.98 9.38 4.86
N ALA A 138 -5.22 9.69 4.47
CA ALA A 138 -5.68 11.04 4.26
C ALA A 138 -5.75 11.86 5.56
N ALA A 139 -6.21 11.25 6.65
CA ALA A 139 -6.25 11.91 7.96
C ALA A 139 -4.86 12.25 8.50
N LEU A 140 -3.87 11.40 8.23
CA LEU A 140 -2.48 11.62 8.66
C LEU A 140 -1.76 12.69 7.84
N GLN A 141 -2.01 12.78 6.54
CA GLN A 141 -1.30 13.66 5.60
C GLN A 141 -2.27 14.29 4.59
N PRO A 142 -3.24 15.12 5.03
CA PRO A 142 -4.31 15.62 4.17
C PRO A 142 -3.79 16.47 3.00
N GLU A 143 -2.69 17.20 3.21
CA GLU A 143 -2.08 18.07 2.19
C GLU A 143 -1.30 17.29 1.10
N ARG A 144 -1.13 15.97 1.28
CA ARG A 144 -0.30 15.14 0.39
C ARG A 144 -1.13 14.24 -0.52
N ILE A 145 -2.45 14.24 -0.41
CA ILE A 145 -3.37 13.42 -1.21
C ILE A 145 -4.35 14.35 -1.95
N GLU A 146 -4.34 14.27 -3.28
CA GLU A 146 -5.28 15.08 -4.09
C GLU A 146 -6.67 14.45 -4.15
N ASN A 147 -6.76 13.13 -4.28
CA ASN A 147 -8.02 12.41 -4.40
C ASN A 147 -8.07 11.20 -3.47
N LEU A 148 -9.16 11.06 -2.74
CA LEU A 148 -9.43 9.95 -1.84
C LEU A 148 -10.67 9.19 -2.31
N ILE A 149 -10.54 7.89 -2.58
CA ILE A 149 -11.61 7.02 -3.08
C ILE A 149 -11.74 5.78 -2.17
N PRO A 150 -12.40 5.91 -1.01
CA PRO A 150 -12.72 4.77 -0.16
C PRO A 150 -13.99 4.07 -0.67
N ILE A 151 -13.95 2.73 -0.75
CA ILE A 151 -15.06 1.93 -1.28
C ILE A 151 -15.51 0.94 -0.22
N ALA A 152 -16.80 0.97 0.12
CA ALA A 152 -17.43 0.01 1.05
C ALA A 152 -16.65 -0.18 2.38
N THR A 153 -16.33 0.92 3.02
CA THR A 153 -15.53 0.96 4.24
C THR A 153 -16.27 1.68 5.36
#